data_8687090609b3cd58524551c4a26fbadb
#
_entry.id   8687090609b3cd58524551c4a26fbadb
#
_cell.length_a   1.000
_cell.length_b   1.000
_cell.length_c   1.000
_cell.angle_alpha   90.00
_cell.angle_beta   90.00
_cell.angle_gamma   90.00
#
_symmetry.space_group_name_H-M   'P 1'
#
loop_
_entity.id
_entity.type
_entity.pdbx_description
1 polymer ?
#
loop_
_entity_poly.entity_id
_entity_poly.type
_entity_poly.pdbx_seq_one_letter_code
_entity_poly.pdbx_strand_id
1 'polypeptide(L)'
;MTDAPNDPKPSEAPASVPATTPRRAARPAAGKAPSGATGSRPAAATRPARAAAPHRSVWTRLMGWFTSDPEAAPATVREAREARIATAVLGAIVVVSVLVTVGAVTWDRFLYGRQAMLKVDGSEISVETYRSWFSYRQNLLIASIQQAESMGGPASQPTPAPGDSAASQAYSMKEMWRQRASQLQGQLNSLSSNLTDEFVERPIIRAEAKRRNVVATPAEIDAELRSITGWQDPAGTPTPGITPSPMGATPVPATLTPAPPTASPTPDPAMPTATAVRTPRPTATSRAKARRPNTLDQAISDFAKFAGGSPEIIREDAEIAVLRRKLGETIADETPKTGEQVKARHILVADEDAAKKVVERVKGGESFDTVAAEVSTDGSNKDKGGDLGWFGKGMMVSEFETAAYALKVGEISAPVKTQFGWHVIRLDDRDATKPLDDAQWSRAKEETFPKWLEKEREAKGAERLLTESMREWVVRNVTPLDPTALRDN
;
A
#
# COMPACT_ATOMS: atom_id res chain seq x y z
N MET A 1 -52.77 27.76 -23.78
CA MET A 1 -53.65 26.75 -23.17
C MET A 1 -52.70 25.86 -22.44
N THR A 2 -52.45 26.18 -21.15
CA THR A 2 -52.86 25.44 -19.95
C THR A 2 -52.22 24.07 -19.88
N ASP A 3 -51.40 23.65 -18.97
CA ASP A 3 -51.41 23.80 -17.54
C ASP A 3 -50.02 23.38 -16.97
N ALA A 4 -49.51 24.12 -16.03
CA ALA A 4 -48.61 23.59 -15.01
C ALA A 4 -49.48 23.13 -13.83
N PRO A 5 -49.05 22.12 -13.07
CA PRO A 5 -49.16 22.31 -11.67
C PRO A 5 -48.04 21.68 -10.82
N ASN A 6 -47.78 22.39 -9.75
CA ASN A 6 -47.63 22.02 -8.36
C ASN A 6 -46.27 21.59 -7.83
N ASP A 7 -45.64 22.59 -7.23
CA ASP A 7 -44.75 22.43 -6.07
C ASP A 7 -45.56 22.08 -4.82
N PRO A 8 -45.07 21.22 -3.93
CA PRO A 8 -45.46 21.21 -2.53
C PRO A 8 -44.41 21.88 -1.63
N LYS A 9 -44.92 22.79 -0.82
CA LYS A 9 -44.35 23.57 0.29
C LYS A 9 -43.62 22.71 1.32
N PRO A 10 -42.65 23.28 2.05
CA PRO A 10 -41.93 22.60 3.13
C PRO A 10 -42.76 22.53 4.42
N SER A 11 -42.71 21.38 5.08
CA SER A 11 -43.31 21.09 6.37
C SER A 11 -42.41 21.53 7.54
N GLU A 12 -43.09 22.11 8.50
CA GLU A 12 -42.65 22.74 9.73
C GLU A 12 -41.78 21.83 10.64
N ALA A 13 -40.86 22.45 11.35
CA ALA A 13 -40.14 21.92 12.47
C ALA A 13 -41.00 21.85 13.74
N PRO A 14 -40.88 20.86 14.59
CA PRO A 14 -41.43 20.93 15.94
C PRO A 14 -40.43 21.44 16.97
N ALA A 15 -41.04 22.15 17.91
CA ALA A 15 -40.54 22.97 18.98
C ALA A 15 -39.53 22.33 19.96
N SER A 16 -38.71 23.21 20.47
CA SER A 16 -37.85 23.11 21.64
C SER A 16 -38.54 22.64 22.94
N VAL A 17 -37.90 21.73 23.67
CA VAL A 17 -38.25 21.34 25.04
C VAL A 17 -37.19 21.91 25.98
N PRO A 18 -37.56 22.52 27.13
CA PRO A 18 -36.65 23.26 28.00
C PRO A 18 -35.89 22.35 28.97
N ALA A 19 -34.69 22.80 29.29
CA ALA A 19 -33.81 22.24 30.31
C ALA A 19 -34.41 22.26 31.71
N THR A 20 -34.43 21.13 32.40
CA THR A 20 -34.74 21.01 33.82
C THR A 20 -33.46 20.90 34.61
N THR A 21 -33.23 21.91 35.45
CA THR A 21 -32.25 21.95 36.55
C THR A 21 -32.72 21.10 37.71
N PRO A 22 -31.88 20.29 38.36
CA PRO A 22 -32.23 19.70 39.65
C PRO A 22 -31.84 20.58 40.81
N ARG A 23 -32.79 20.77 41.63
CA ARG A 23 -32.99 21.49 42.88
C ARG A 23 -32.08 20.95 43.99
N ARG A 24 -31.44 21.92 44.65
CA ARG A 24 -30.73 21.84 45.95
C ARG A 24 -31.66 21.32 47.03
N ALA A 25 -31.34 20.22 47.70
CA ALA A 25 -32.03 19.75 48.89
C ALA A 25 -31.31 20.21 50.18
N ALA A 26 -32.13 20.60 51.11
CA ALA A 26 -31.81 21.31 52.32
C ALA A 26 -31.25 20.41 53.43
N ARG A 27 -30.54 21.06 54.30
CA ARG A 27 -30.02 20.67 55.63
C ARG A 27 -31.17 20.55 56.63
N PRO A 28 -31.17 19.64 57.58
CA PRO A 28 -31.86 19.86 58.84
C PRO A 28 -30.88 20.11 60.02
N ALA A 29 -31.40 20.86 60.95
CA ALA A 29 -30.74 21.45 62.11
C ALA A 29 -30.83 20.59 63.38
N ALA A 30 -29.89 20.84 64.28
CA ALA A 30 -30.00 21.01 65.72
C ALA A 30 -30.47 19.82 66.60
N GLY A 31 -29.63 19.50 67.54
CA GLY A 31 -29.95 18.77 68.78
C GLY A 31 -28.97 19.12 69.89
N LYS A 32 -29.49 19.79 70.86
CA LYS A 32 -29.15 20.26 72.18
C LYS A 32 -28.10 19.46 72.97
N ALA A 33 -27.40 20.29 73.76
CA ALA A 33 -26.60 19.97 74.98
C ALA A 33 -27.46 19.37 76.10
N PRO A 34 -26.82 18.80 77.13
CA PRO A 34 -26.74 19.61 78.36
C PRO A 34 -25.43 19.52 79.22
N SER A 35 -25.25 20.58 79.91
CA SER A 35 -24.65 20.98 81.13
C SER A 35 -24.17 19.97 82.20
N GLY A 36 -23.13 20.36 82.94
CA GLY A 36 -22.79 19.87 84.29
C GLY A 36 -21.32 20.11 84.63
N ALA A 37 -21.00 21.12 85.18
CA ALA A 37 -20.70 21.57 86.56
C ALA A 37 -19.24 21.39 87.06
N THR A 38 -18.68 22.52 87.38
CA THR A 38 -17.87 22.87 88.55
C THR A 38 -16.52 22.27 88.85
N GLY A 39 -15.53 23.16 89.03
CA GLY A 39 -14.22 22.86 89.65
C GLY A 39 -13.23 24.00 89.50
N SER A 40 -13.10 24.76 90.58
CA SER A 40 -12.30 25.92 90.86
C SER A 40 -10.78 25.83 90.63
N ARG A 41 -10.25 26.92 90.12
CA ARG A 41 -8.97 27.73 90.35
C ARG A 41 -7.81 27.07 91.17
N PRO A 42 -6.50 27.50 90.97
CA PRO A 42 -6.05 28.85 90.73
C PRO A 42 -4.88 29.05 89.73
N ALA A 43 -4.58 30.32 89.59
CA ALA A 43 -3.66 31.02 88.73
C ALA A 43 -2.17 30.63 88.80
N ALA A 44 -1.49 30.65 87.66
CA ALA A 44 -0.10 31.01 87.53
C ALA A 44 0.29 31.37 86.08
N ALA A 45 0.85 32.59 85.96
CA ALA A 45 1.88 33.02 85.00
C ALA A 45 1.58 33.04 83.51
N THR A 46 1.29 34.25 83.04
CA THR A 46 1.36 34.72 81.67
C THR A 46 2.72 34.52 81.04
N ARG A 47 2.76 33.70 80.00
CA ARG A 47 3.80 33.77 78.96
C ARG A 47 3.14 34.31 77.67
N PRO A 48 3.78 35.30 76.99
CA PRO A 48 3.19 35.90 75.82
C PRO A 48 3.14 34.84 74.67
N ALA A 49 1.97 34.68 74.06
CA ALA A 49 1.75 33.84 72.88
C ALA A 49 2.61 34.37 71.74
N ARG A 50 3.51 33.52 71.27
CA ARG A 50 4.26 33.71 70.04
C ARG A 50 3.27 33.61 68.90
N ALA A 51 2.92 34.72 68.28
CA ALA A 51 2.07 34.79 67.12
C ALA A 51 2.68 33.89 66.02
N ALA A 52 1.93 32.89 65.59
CA ALA A 52 2.28 32.06 64.43
C ALA A 52 2.34 32.95 63.19
N ALA A 53 3.50 33.08 62.60
CA ALA A 53 3.68 33.80 61.35
C ALA A 53 2.82 33.18 60.27
N PRO A 54 2.07 33.94 59.48
CA PRO A 54 1.28 33.42 58.40
C PRO A 54 2.20 32.72 57.42
N HIS A 55 1.86 31.47 57.01
CA HIS A 55 2.52 30.75 55.96
C HIS A 55 2.42 31.57 54.66
N ARG A 56 3.42 32.39 54.37
CA ARG A 56 3.53 33.06 53.07
C ARG A 56 3.72 31.98 52.01
N SER A 57 2.77 31.94 51.07
CA SER A 57 2.84 31.04 49.94
C SER A 57 4.18 31.26 49.20
N VAL A 58 4.67 30.22 48.51
CA VAL A 58 5.90 30.28 47.73
C VAL A 58 5.82 31.44 46.70
N TRP A 59 4.62 31.72 46.18
CA TRP A 59 4.32 32.83 45.29
C TRP A 59 4.53 34.21 45.92
N THR A 60 4.14 34.43 47.19
CA THR A 60 4.38 35.71 47.88
C THR A 60 5.85 35.92 48.20
N ARG A 61 6.64 34.87 48.39
CA ARG A 61 8.10 34.99 48.53
C ARG A 61 8.77 35.31 47.18
N LEU A 62 8.29 34.72 46.09
CA LEU A 62 8.80 35.01 44.75
C LEU A 62 8.48 36.43 44.28
N MET A 63 7.23 36.89 44.52
CA MET A 63 6.81 38.23 44.13
C MET A 63 7.45 39.35 45.00
N GLY A 64 7.71 39.11 46.28
CA GLY A 64 8.45 40.02 47.11
C GLY A 64 9.88 40.30 46.67
N TRP A 65 10.42 39.44 45.85
CA TRP A 65 11.75 39.58 45.22
C TRP A 65 11.76 40.61 44.07
N PHE A 66 10.62 40.83 43.43
CA PHE A 66 10.47 41.73 42.28
C PHE A 66 9.94 43.13 42.66
N THR A 67 9.30 43.26 43.81
CA THR A 67 8.56 44.50 44.20
C THR A 67 9.27 45.45 45.17
N SER A 68 10.50 45.18 45.60
CA SER A 68 11.28 46.08 46.40
C SER A 68 11.94 47.16 45.53
N ASP A 69 11.72 48.46 45.95
CA ASP A 69 12.14 49.66 45.24
C ASP A 69 13.67 49.70 44.97
N PRO A 70 14.11 49.79 43.69
CA PRO A 70 15.52 49.64 43.36
C PRO A 70 16.41 50.87 43.73
N GLU A 71 15.82 52.05 43.94
CA GLU A 71 16.61 53.29 44.13
C GLU A 71 17.21 53.48 45.48
N ALA A 72 16.72 52.76 46.50
CA ALA A 72 17.16 52.98 47.93
C ALA A 72 18.29 52.06 48.40
N ALA A 73 18.82 51.18 47.55
CA ALA A 73 19.82 50.16 47.94
C ALA A 73 21.26 50.57 47.58
N PRO A 74 22.28 50.33 48.43
CA PRO A 74 23.69 50.55 48.09
C PRO A 74 24.15 49.75 46.90
N ALA A 75 25.16 50.24 46.15
CA ALA A 75 25.60 49.64 44.85
C ALA A 75 25.86 48.14 44.91
N THR A 76 26.48 47.63 45.99
CA THR A 76 26.74 46.18 46.17
C THR A 76 25.48 45.34 46.31
N VAL A 77 24.38 45.91 46.82
CA VAL A 77 23.09 45.22 46.92
C VAL A 77 22.37 45.21 45.58
N ARG A 78 22.57 46.22 44.72
CA ARG A 78 22.06 46.29 43.38
C ARG A 78 22.71 45.25 42.50
N GLU A 79 24.06 45.18 42.50
CA GLU A 79 24.82 44.16 41.72
C GLU A 79 24.44 42.72 42.13
N ALA A 80 24.31 42.47 43.46
CA ALA A 80 23.89 41.14 43.93
C ALA A 80 22.44 40.81 43.55
N ARG A 81 21.54 41.80 43.39
CA ARG A 81 20.18 41.62 42.94
C ARG A 81 20.12 41.35 41.44
N GLU A 82 20.86 42.09 40.64
CA GLU A 82 20.96 41.89 39.19
C GLU A 82 21.52 40.51 38.85
N ALA A 83 22.58 40.10 39.56
CA ALA A 83 23.14 38.76 39.44
C ALA A 83 22.11 37.63 39.75
N ARG A 84 21.29 37.83 40.84
CA ARG A 84 20.23 36.86 41.19
C ARG A 84 19.09 36.85 40.18
N ILE A 85 18.70 38.01 39.64
CA ILE A 85 17.68 38.10 38.58
C ILE A 85 18.20 37.42 37.31
N ALA A 86 19.44 37.71 36.91
CA ALA A 86 20.06 37.09 35.75
C ALA A 86 20.13 35.55 35.91
N THR A 87 20.52 35.05 37.08
CA THR A 87 20.55 33.62 37.40
C THR A 87 19.14 32.99 37.35
N ALA A 88 18.13 33.69 37.89
CA ALA A 88 16.75 33.22 37.86
C ALA A 88 16.18 33.20 36.44
N VAL A 89 16.47 34.20 35.62
CA VAL A 89 16.09 34.28 34.22
C VAL A 89 16.76 33.15 33.42
N LEU A 90 18.07 32.96 33.64
CA LEU A 90 18.80 31.86 32.98
C LEU A 90 18.23 30.49 33.39
N GLY A 91 17.95 30.29 34.67
CA GLY A 91 17.31 29.09 35.17
C GLY A 91 15.91 28.85 34.56
N ALA A 92 15.10 29.94 34.44
CA ALA A 92 13.81 29.85 33.79
C ALA A 92 13.93 29.48 32.30
N ILE A 93 14.90 30.07 31.58
CA ILE A 93 15.16 29.70 30.15
C ILE A 93 15.55 28.22 30.04
N VAL A 94 16.42 27.73 30.91
CA VAL A 94 16.81 26.31 30.91
C VAL A 94 15.60 25.41 31.17
N VAL A 95 14.78 25.74 32.18
CA VAL A 95 13.56 24.95 32.47
C VAL A 95 12.59 24.96 31.30
N VAL A 96 12.34 26.13 30.70
CA VAL A 96 11.48 26.23 29.51
C VAL A 96 12.06 25.41 28.34
N SER A 97 13.37 25.50 28.09
CA SER A 97 14.03 24.73 27.03
C SER A 97 13.89 23.22 27.26
N VAL A 98 14.07 22.75 28.50
CA VAL A 98 13.87 21.34 28.86
C VAL A 98 12.41 20.94 28.65
N LEU A 99 11.44 21.74 29.08
CA LEU A 99 10.02 21.46 28.92
C LEU A 99 9.62 21.41 27.45
N VAL A 100 10.12 22.34 26.62
CA VAL A 100 9.91 22.34 25.18
C VAL A 100 10.52 21.08 24.53
N THR A 101 11.75 20.75 24.92
CA THR A 101 12.42 19.55 24.38
C THR A 101 11.69 18.26 24.78
N VAL A 102 11.35 18.13 26.07
CA VAL A 102 10.58 16.97 26.55
C VAL A 102 9.20 16.93 25.90
N GLY A 103 8.53 18.08 25.75
CA GLY A 103 7.26 18.19 25.04
C GLY A 103 7.38 17.75 23.58
N ALA A 104 8.40 18.24 22.88
CA ALA A 104 8.65 17.87 21.48
C ALA A 104 8.94 16.37 21.32
N VAL A 105 9.81 15.80 22.17
CA VAL A 105 10.12 14.36 22.16
C VAL A 105 8.89 13.53 22.49
N THR A 106 8.08 13.95 23.47
CA THR A 106 6.85 13.25 23.84
C THR A 106 5.83 13.30 22.70
N TRP A 107 5.70 14.46 22.06
CA TRP A 107 4.85 14.63 20.89
C TRP A 107 5.28 13.71 19.75
N ASP A 108 6.55 13.78 19.36
CA ASP A 108 7.08 13.00 18.24
C ASP A 108 6.98 11.48 18.49
N ARG A 109 7.30 11.03 19.73
CA ARG A 109 7.39 9.60 20.04
C ARG A 109 6.06 8.93 20.40
N PHE A 110 5.12 9.67 21.03
CA PHE A 110 3.90 9.08 21.60
C PHE A 110 2.60 9.63 21.01
N LEU A 111 2.57 10.85 20.52
CA LEU A 111 1.36 11.51 20.07
C LEU A 111 1.28 11.59 18.54
N TYR A 112 2.41 11.82 17.87
CA TYR A 112 2.42 11.99 16.41
C TYR A 112 1.93 10.74 15.68
N GLY A 113 2.39 9.56 16.11
CA GLY A 113 1.98 8.29 15.53
C GLY A 113 0.49 7.96 15.65
N ARG A 114 -0.22 8.60 16.60
CA ARG A 114 -1.66 8.40 16.80
C ARG A 114 -2.56 9.23 15.88
N GLN A 115 -1.98 10.17 15.14
CA GLN A 115 -2.75 10.96 14.19
C GLN A 115 -3.32 10.09 13.08
N ALA A 116 -4.55 10.38 12.66
CA ALA A 116 -5.14 9.74 11.49
C ALA A 116 -4.40 10.21 10.23
N MET A 117 -3.98 9.27 9.41
CA MET A 117 -3.28 9.50 8.16
C MET A 117 -4.17 9.24 6.94
N LEU A 118 -5.07 8.29 7.10
CA LEU A 118 -6.00 7.87 6.07
C LEU A 118 -7.36 7.57 6.72
N LYS A 119 -8.43 7.99 6.06
CA LYS A 119 -9.79 7.66 6.46
C LYS A 119 -10.53 7.02 5.30
N VAL A 120 -11.00 5.81 5.51
CA VAL A 120 -11.71 5.01 4.49
C VAL A 120 -12.96 4.43 5.11
N ASP A 121 -14.12 4.74 4.56
CA ASP A 121 -15.42 4.20 4.98
C ASP A 121 -15.64 4.27 6.52
N GLY A 122 -15.27 5.42 7.12
CA GLY A 122 -15.38 5.66 8.55
C GLY A 122 -14.29 5.03 9.43
N SER A 123 -13.39 4.23 8.86
CA SER A 123 -12.24 3.67 9.56
C SER A 123 -11.05 4.61 9.45
N GLU A 124 -10.39 4.92 10.57
CA GLU A 124 -9.21 5.76 10.63
C GLU A 124 -7.95 4.89 10.76
N ILE A 125 -6.96 5.14 9.91
CA ILE A 125 -5.65 4.49 9.95
C ILE A 125 -4.65 5.48 10.50
N SER A 126 -4.02 5.12 11.60
CA SER A 126 -3.02 5.99 12.25
C SER A 126 -1.68 5.95 11.52
N VAL A 127 -0.89 7.02 11.69
CA VAL A 127 0.50 7.10 11.19
C VAL A 127 1.34 5.92 11.70
N GLU A 128 1.13 5.49 12.95
CA GLU A 128 1.85 4.35 13.56
C GLU A 128 1.48 3.02 12.92
N THR A 129 0.19 2.79 12.64
CA THR A 129 -0.25 1.60 11.90
C THR A 129 0.38 1.56 10.52
N TYR A 130 0.34 2.69 9.82
CA TYR A 130 0.95 2.78 8.49
C TYR A 130 2.47 2.57 8.55
N ARG A 131 3.18 3.16 9.54
CA ARG A 131 4.61 2.96 9.75
C ARG A 131 4.96 1.49 9.92
N SER A 132 4.18 0.76 10.73
CA SER A 132 4.42 -0.65 11.00
C SER A 132 4.27 -1.51 9.72
N TRP A 133 3.24 -1.22 8.92
CA TRP A 133 3.05 -1.86 7.62
C TRP A 133 4.11 -1.45 6.60
N PHE A 134 4.50 -0.18 6.59
CA PHE A 134 5.55 0.32 5.72
C PHE A 134 6.88 -0.37 6.03
N SER A 135 7.26 -0.47 7.31
CA SER A 135 8.46 -1.19 7.75
C SER A 135 8.43 -2.65 7.29
N TYR A 136 7.32 -3.33 7.53
CA TYR A 136 7.11 -4.72 7.11
C TYR A 136 7.31 -4.91 5.61
N ARG A 137 6.60 -4.15 4.78
CA ARG A 137 6.68 -4.23 3.32
C ARG A 137 8.06 -3.83 2.78
N GLN A 138 8.64 -2.76 3.31
CA GLN A 138 9.96 -2.29 2.93
C GLN A 138 11.03 -3.35 3.17
N ASN A 139 11.03 -3.96 4.35
CA ASN A 139 12.02 -4.96 4.73
C ASN A 139 11.90 -6.23 3.87
N LEU A 140 10.69 -6.66 3.53
CA LEU A 140 10.50 -7.78 2.59
C LEU A 140 11.05 -7.48 1.20
N LEU A 141 10.82 -6.25 0.69
CA LEU A 141 11.37 -5.82 -0.60
C LEU A 141 12.90 -5.77 -0.55
N ILE A 142 13.48 -5.19 0.51
CA ILE A 142 14.94 -5.12 0.68
C ILE A 142 15.54 -6.53 0.72
N ALA A 143 14.96 -7.45 1.49
CA ALA A 143 15.43 -8.84 1.55
C ALA A 143 15.35 -9.53 0.18
N SER A 144 14.26 -9.31 -0.56
CA SER A 144 14.06 -9.86 -1.90
C SER A 144 15.03 -9.27 -2.93
N ILE A 145 15.35 -7.97 -2.83
CA ILE A 145 16.36 -7.30 -3.67
C ILE A 145 17.74 -7.90 -3.39
N GLN A 146 18.15 -7.99 -2.12
CA GLN A 146 19.43 -8.58 -1.73
C GLN A 146 19.57 -10.02 -2.22
N GLN A 147 18.51 -10.81 -2.13
CA GLN A 147 18.49 -12.17 -2.67
C GLN A 147 18.65 -12.16 -4.19
N ALA A 148 17.91 -11.35 -4.91
CA ALA A 148 17.98 -11.27 -6.36
C ALA A 148 19.36 -10.78 -6.84
N GLU A 149 19.95 -9.79 -6.17
CA GLU A 149 21.30 -9.31 -6.44
C GLU A 149 22.37 -10.40 -6.19
N SER A 150 22.24 -11.14 -5.10
CA SER A 150 23.15 -12.25 -4.81
C SER A 150 23.13 -13.35 -5.86
N MET A 151 21.94 -13.63 -6.42
CA MET A 151 21.75 -14.63 -7.49
C MET A 151 22.16 -14.10 -8.87
N GLY A 152 21.96 -12.79 -9.12
CA GLY A 152 22.34 -12.12 -10.37
C GLY A 152 23.86 -11.93 -10.55
N GLY A 153 24.60 -11.90 -9.43
CA GLY A 153 26.03 -11.65 -9.45
C GLY A 153 26.43 -10.24 -9.93
N PRO A 154 27.72 -9.95 -10.14
CA PRO A 154 28.18 -8.63 -10.53
C PRO A 154 27.64 -8.19 -11.90
N ALA A 155 27.41 -6.88 -12.03
CA ALA A 155 26.80 -6.30 -13.24
C ALA A 155 27.67 -6.48 -14.51
N SER A 156 28.99 -6.51 -14.37
CA SER A 156 29.93 -6.68 -15.48
C SER A 156 30.35 -8.15 -15.60
N GLN A 157 29.55 -8.97 -16.26
CA GLN A 157 29.98 -10.29 -16.66
C GLN A 157 30.19 -10.31 -18.18
N PRO A 158 31.27 -10.97 -18.67
CA PRO A 158 31.45 -11.13 -20.11
C PRO A 158 30.33 -11.98 -20.69
N THR A 159 29.86 -11.61 -21.86
CA THR A 159 28.92 -12.43 -22.67
C THR A 159 29.55 -13.78 -22.96
N PRO A 160 28.86 -14.89 -22.81
CA PRO A 160 29.40 -16.23 -23.13
C PRO A 160 29.83 -16.32 -24.59
N ALA A 161 30.85 -17.14 -24.87
CA ALA A 161 31.28 -17.40 -26.22
C ALA A 161 30.19 -18.10 -27.03
N PRO A 162 30.04 -17.80 -28.33
CA PRO A 162 29.10 -18.49 -29.19
C PRO A 162 29.33 -20.04 -29.18
N GLY A 163 28.27 -20.80 -28.89
CA GLY A 163 28.34 -22.27 -28.85
C GLY A 163 28.43 -22.89 -27.44
N ASP A 164 28.71 -22.12 -26.39
CA ASP A 164 28.65 -22.61 -25.01
C ASP A 164 27.23 -22.48 -24.45
N SER A 165 26.44 -23.53 -24.60
CA SER A 165 25.03 -23.54 -24.18
C SER A 165 24.86 -23.45 -22.65
N ALA A 166 25.77 -24.07 -21.86
CA ALA A 166 25.69 -24.05 -20.41
C ALA A 166 26.03 -22.66 -19.84
N ALA A 167 27.07 -22.01 -20.36
CA ALA A 167 27.40 -20.63 -19.99
C ALA A 167 26.31 -19.64 -20.42
N SER A 168 25.69 -19.84 -21.58
CA SER A 168 24.58 -19.02 -22.08
C SER A 168 23.34 -19.14 -21.20
N GLN A 169 22.98 -20.34 -20.75
CA GLN A 169 21.88 -20.56 -19.81
C GLN A 169 22.16 -19.92 -18.45
N ALA A 170 23.38 -20.10 -17.91
CA ALA A 170 23.77 -19.47 -16.65
C ALA A 170 23.75 -17.93 -16.74
N TYR A 171 24.19 -17.38 -17.87
CA TYR A 171 24.14 -15.94 -18.13
C TYR A 171 22.69 -15.43 -18.19
N SER A 172 21.82 -16.11 -18.93
CA SER A 172 20.40 -15.75 -19.04
C SER A 172 19.69 -15.81 -17.69
N MET A 173 20.00 -16.82 -16.86
CA MET A 173 19.46 -16.92 -15.51
C MET A 173 19.90 -15.75 -14.62
N LYS A 174 21.18 -15.38 -14.66
CA LYS A 174 21.70 -14.24 -13.90
C LYS A 174 21.09 -12.92 -14.38
N GLU A 175 20.90 -12.75 -15.68
CA GLU A 175 20.25 -11.57 -16.24
C GLU A 175 18.80 -11.46 -15.80
N MET A 176 18.06 -12.56 -15.76
CA MET A 176 16.71 -12.61 -15.21
C MET A 176 16.68 -12.15 -13.74
N TRP A 177 17.65 -12.57 -12.92
CA TRP A 177 17.73 -12.13 -11.52
C TRP A 177 18.07 -10.65 -11.39
N ARG A 178 18.93 -10.08 -12.26
CA ARG A 178 19.20 -8.64 -12.29
C ARG A 178 17.96 -7.84 -12.69
N GLN A 179 17.23 -8.29 -13.71
CA GLN A 179 15.96 -7.67 -14.09
C GLN A 179 14.95 -7.73 -12.94
N ARG A 180 14.91 -8.87 -12.23
CA ARG A 180 14.08 -9.02 -11.03
C ARG A 180 14.47 -8.03 -9.93
N ALA A 181 15.76 -7.87 -9.64
CA ALA A 181 16.25 -6.89 -8.66
C ALA A 181 15.85 -5.45 -9.05
N SER A 182 16.01 -5.07 -10.33
CA SER A 182 15.59 -3.76 -10.83
C SER A 182 14.08 -3.54 -10.71
N GLN A 183 13.27 -4.55 -11.01
CA GLN A 183 11.81 -4.49 -10.83
C GLN A 183 11.42 -4.30 -9.36
N LEU A 184 12.05 -5.03 -8.44
CA LEU A 184 11.83 -4.90 -7.00
C LEU A 184 12.26 -3.53 -6.48
N GLN A 185 13.35 -2.97 -7.01
CA GLN A 185 13.78 -1.59 -6.69
C GLN A 185 12.72 -0.55 -7.14
N GLY A 186 12.10 -0.75 -8.30
CA GLY A 186 10.96 0.05 -8.74
C GLY A 186 9.76 -0.03 -7.77
N GLN A 187 9.45 -1.24 -7.29
CA GLN A 187 8.40 -1.44 -6.29
C GLN A 187 8.73 -0.77 -4.95
N LEU A 188 9.99 -0.80 -4.53
CA LEU A 188 10.44 -0.10 -3.32
C LEU A 188 10.25 1.41 -3.45
N ASN A 189 10.57 1.99 -4.60
CA ASN A 189 10.40 3.43 -4.86
C ASN A 189 8.91 3.85 -4.85
N SER A 190 8.00 2.97 -5.28
CA SER A 190 6.55 3.21 -5.29
C SER A 190 5.83 2.70 -4.03
N LEU A 191 6.56 2.18 -3.03
CA LEU A 191 5.97 1.52 -1.87
C LEU A 191 4.96 2.39 -1.12
N SER A 192 5.26 3.68 -0.93
CA SER A 192 4.38 4.59 -0.18
C SER A 192 3.02 4.78 -0.86
N SER A 193 2.99 4.92 -2.19
CA SER A 193 1.73 5.03 -2.92
C SER A 193 0.96 3.70 -2.94
N ASN A 194 1.66 2.61 -3.24
CA ASN A 194 1.07 1.28 -3.30
C ASN A 194 0.46 0.85 -1.96
N LEU A 195 1.15 1.11 -0.85
CA LEU A 195 0.66 0.79 0.48
C LEU A 195 -0.57 1.64 0.85
N THR A 196 -0.60 2.91 0.45
CA THR A 196 -1.77 3.78 0.65
C THR A 196 -2.98 3.23 -0.09
N ASP A 197 -2.81 2.81 -1.34
CA ASP A 197 -3.87 2.20 -2.14
C ASP A 197 -4.33 0.86 -1.53
N GLU A 198 -3.40 0.03 -1.04
CA GLU A 198 -3.71 -1.21 -0.34
C GLU A 198 -4.59 -0.99 0.91
N PHE A 199 -4.33 0.07 1.68
CA PHE A 199 -5.16 0.42 2.83
C PHE A 199 -6.58 0.86 2.44
N VAL A 200 -6.76 1.45 1.26
CA VAL A 200 -8.09 1.76 0.72
C VAL A 200 -8.79 0.48 0.28
N GLU A 201 -8.09 -0.46 -0.32
CA GLU A 201 -8.66 -1.71 -0.84
C GLU A 201 -9.11 -2.69 0.25
N ARG A 202 -8.39 -2.77 1.38
CA ARG A 202 -8.69 -3.74 2.47
C ARG A 202 -10.12 -3.68 3.00
N PRO A 203 -10.66 -2.52 3.40
CA PRO A 203 -12.06 -2.43 3.84
C PRO A 203 -13.03 -2.75 2.71
N ILE A 204 -12.73 -2.40 1.46
CA ILE A 204 -13.54 -2.73 0.29
C ILE A 204 -13.62 -4.25 0.12
N ILE A 205 -12.47 -4.93 0.15
CA ILE A 205 -12.39 -6.40 0.04
C ILE A 205 -13.17 -7.08 1.17
N ARG A 206 -13.00 -6.64 2.43
CA ARG A 206 -13.73 -7.21 3.57
C ARG A 206 -15.24 -7.00 3.46
N ALA A 207 -15.67 -5.80 3.09
CA ALA A 207 -17.10 -5.48 2.94
C ALA A 207 -17.73 -6.32 1.83
N GLU A 208 -17.09 -6.44 0.68
CA GLU A 208 -17.61 -7.20 -0.44
C GLU A 208 -17.55 -8.72 -0.19
N ALA A 209 -16.48 -9.22 0.43
CA ALA A 209 -16.39 -10.62 0.85
C ALA A 209 -17.54 -10.98 1.80
N LYS A 210 -17.82 -10.12 2.78
CA LYS A 210 -18.96 -10.27 3.69
C LYS A 210 -20.30 -10.26 2.93
N ARG A 211 -20.49 -9.33 1.98
CA ARG A 211 -21.71 -9.22 1.17
C ARG A 211 -21.96 -10.48 0.34
N ARG A 212 -20.90 -11.09 -0.19
CA ARG A 212 -20.95 -12.31 -1.02
C ARG A 212 -20.83 -13.60 -0.23
N ASN A 213 -20.74 -13.53 1.11
CA ASN A 213 -20.50 -14.66 1.99
C ASN A 213 -19.20 -15.44 1.65
N VAL A 214 -18.18 -14.72 1.19
CA VAL A 214 -16.81 -15.23 0.97
C VAL A 214 -16.06 -15.15 2.29
N VAL A 215 -15.59 -16.27 2.79
CA VAL A 215 -14.91 -16.37 4.09
C VAL A 215 -13.53 -16.97 3.93
N ALA A 216 -12.52 -16.34 4.54
CA ALA A 216 -11.21 -16.94 4.72
C ALA A 216 -11.29 -17.91 5.91
N THR A 217 -11.14 -19.20 5.65
CA THR A 217 -11.13 -20.19 6.73
C THR A 217 -9.80 -20.20 7.49
N PRO A 218 -9.76 -20.59 8.78
CA PRO A 218 -8.50 -20.69 9.51
C PRO A 218 -7.45 -21.55 8.82
N ALA A 219 -7.86 -22.65 8.18
CA ALA A 219 -6.96 -23.54 7.45
C ALA A 219 -6.32 -22.86 6.21
N GLU A 220 -7.08 -22.03 5.50
CA GLU A 220 -6.58 -21.27 4.37
C GLU A 220 -5.61 -20.17 4.82
N ILE A 221 -5.95 -19.48 5.92
CA ILE A 221 -5.07 -18.47 6.53
C ILE A 221 -3.76 -19.12 7.00
N ASP A 222 -3.83 -20.27 7.68
CA ASP A 222 -2.63 -21.00 8.11
C ASP A 222 -1.78 -21.47 6.93
N ALA A 223 -2.40 -21.88 5.82
CA ALA A 223 -1.68 -22.25 4.61
C ALA A 223 -0.94 -21.04 4.00
N GLU A 224 -1.59 -19.88 3.96
CA GLU A 224 -0.98 -18.63 3.49
C GLU A 224 0.17 -18.20 4.42
N LEU A 225 -0.02 -18.30 5.75
CA LEU A 225 1.01 -18.02 6.75
C LEU A 225 2.24 -18.93 6.61
N ARG A 226 2.04 -20.22 6.29
CA ARG A 226 3.14 -21.14 5.98
C ARG A 226 3.90 -20.69 4.73
N SER A 227 3.18 -20.25 3.71
CA SER A 227 3.79 -19.73 2.48
C SER A 227 4.63 -18.48 2.75
N ILE A 228 4.09 -17.52 3.52
CA ILE A 228 4.77 -16.27 3.88
C ILE A 228 6.02 -16.53 4.72
N THR A 229 5.92 -17.39 5.74
CA THR A 229 7.03 -17.64 6.69
C THR A 229 8.02 -18.69 6.21
N GLY A 230 7.69 -19.46 5.16
CA GLY A 230 8.45 -20.61 4.72
C GLY A 230 8.46 -21.78 5.72
N TRP A 231 7.58 -21.75 6.73
CA TRP A 231 7.50 -22.78 7.75
C TRP A 231 6.88 -24.08 7.20
N GLN A 232 7.52 -25.20 7.50
CA GLN A 232 7.02 -26.53 7.16
C GLN A 232 6.79 -27.32 8.45
N ASP A 233 5.66 -28.01 8.51
CA ASP A 233 5.30 -28.83 9.66
C ASP A 233 6.35 -29.94 9.84
N PRO A 234 7.04 -30.03 10.99
CA PRO A 234 7.97 -31.11 11.28
C PRO A 234 7.35 -32.50 11.24
N ALA A 235 6.03 -32.61 11.45
CA ALA A 235 5.26 -33.86 11.42
C ALA A 235 4.87 -34.35 10.02
N GLY A 236 5.21 -33.59 8.97
CA GLY A 236 5.01 -34.03 7.58
C GLY A 236 3.56 -34.08 7.12
N THR A 237 2.67 -33.27 7.70
CA THR A 237 1.29 -33.17 7.21
C THR A 237 1.29 -32.64 5.76
N PRO A 238 0.76 -33.37 4.77
CA PRO A 238 0.74 -32.90 3.40
C PRO A 238 -0.13 -31.65 3.30
N THR A 239 0.47 -30.55 2.89
CA THR A 239 -0.23 -29.31 2.58
C THR A 239 -1.16 -29.58 1.40
N PRO A 240 -2.47 -29.28 1.46
CA PRO A 240 -3.31 -29.28 0.27
C PRO A 240 -2.65 -28.36 -0.77
N GLY A 241 -2.49 -28.86 -2.01
CA GLY A 241 -1.75 -28.18 -3.06
C GLY A 241 -2.34 -26.80 -3.38
N ILE A 242 -1.85 -25.79 -2.69
CA ILE A 242 -2.08 -24.38 -2.99
C ILE A 242 -0.84 -23.93 -3.73
N THR A 243 -1.01 -23.57 -4.99
CA THR A 243 0.02 -22.88 -5.76
C THR A 243 0.34 -21.58 -5.02
N PRO A 244 1.60 -21.32 -4.63
CA PRO A 244 1.94 -20.09 -3.93
C PRO A 244 1.58 -18.90 -4.81
N SER A 245 0.69 -18.06 -4.32
CA SER A 245 0.42 -16.77 -4.95
C SER A 245 1.71 -15.95 -4.88
N PRO A 246 2.20 -15.38 -5.98
CA PRO A 246 3.36 -14.49 -5.91
C PRO A 246 3.01 -13.33 -4.99
N MET A 247 3.80 -13.16 -3.91
CA MET A 247 3.64 -12.10 -2.93
C MET A 247 3.34 -10.77 -3.63
N GLY A 248 2.13 -10.25 -3.41
CA GLY A 248 1.72 -8.86 -3.59
C GLY A 248 2.24 -8.11 -4.82
N ALA A 249 2.32 -8.75 -5.98
CA ALA A 249 2.50 -8.03 -7.21
C ALA A 249 1.15 -7.40 -7.57
N THR A 250 1.01 -6.11 -7.33
CA THR A 250 0.05 -5.31 -8.09
C THR A 250 0.23 -5.68 -9.56
N PRO A 251 -0.83 -6.01 -10.30
CA PRO A 251 -0.71 -6.30 -11.71
C PRO A 251 -0.16 -5.07 -12.42
N VAL A 252 1.11 -5.13 -12.80
CA VAL A 252 1.67 -4.21 -13.79
C VAL A 252 0.95 -4.56 -15.08
N PRO A 253 0.41 -3.60 -15.85
CA PRO A 253 -0.19 -3.89 -17.14
C PRO A 253 0.85 -4.62 -17.98
N ALA A 254 0.46 -5.81 -18.46
CA ALA A 254 1.29 -6.68 -19.27
C ALA A 254 1.71 -5.96 -20.54
N THR A 255 2.96 -5.52 -20.59
CA THR A 255 3.59 -5.15 -21.86
C THR A 255 3.71 -6.45 -22.65
N LEU A 256 2.94 -6.55 -23.70
CA LEU A 256 2.93 -7.70 -24.61
C LEU A 256 4.32 -7.92 -25.19
N THR A 257 4.99 -8.96 -24.73
CA THR A 257 6.18 -9.51 -25.39
C THR A 257 5.66 -10.40 -26.53
N PRO A 258 6.13 -10.22 -27.77
CA PRO A 258 5.72 -11.09 -28.88
C PRO A 258 6.19 -12.51 -28.63
N ALA A 259 5.30 -13.48 -28.84
CA ALA A 259 5.60 -14.90 -28.76
C ALA A 259 6.66 -15.31 -29.80
N PRO A 260 7.66 -16.13 -29.43
CA PRO A 260 8.57 -16.70 -30.40
C PRO A 260 7.87 -17.78 -31.24
N PRO A 261 8.29 -18.01 -32.50
CA PRO A 261 7.64 -18.97 -33.40
C PRO A 261 7.82 -20.38 -32.89
N THR A 262 6.74 -21.13 -32.97
CA THR A 262 6.62 -22.56 -32.64
C THR A 262 7.52 -23.41 -33.52
N ALA A 263 8.55 -24.06 -32.96
CA ALA A 263 9.28 -25.13 -33.59
C ALA A 263 8.82 -26.50 -33.04
N SER A 264 8.42 -27.40 -33.91
CA SER A 264 8.03 -28.77 -33.61
C SER A 264 9.21 -29.58 -33.04
N PRO A 265 8.99 -30.48 -32.08
CA PRO A 265 10.05 -31.33 -31.56
C PRO A 265 10.28 -32.55 -32.44
N THR A 266 11.52 -32.72 -32.86
CA THR A 266 12.04 -33.98 -33.37
C THR A 266 12.56 -34.83 -32.22
N PRO A 267 12.36 -36.14 -32.14
CA PRO A 267 12.83 -36.95 -31.01
C PRO A 267 14.31 -37.29 -31.17
N ASP A 268 15.05 -37.09 -30.06
CA ASP A 268 16.48 -37.33 -30.00
C ASP A 268 16.82 -38.65 -29.28
N PRO A 269 17.87 -39.38 -29.70
CA PRO A 269 18.21 -40.68 -29.14
C PRO A 269 19.10 -40.57 -27.87
N ALA A 270 18.94 -41.56 -27.06
CA ALA A 270 19.60 -41.91 -25.79
C ALA A 270 20.96 -41.25 -25.46
N MET A 271 21.02 -40.56 -24.30
CA MET A 271 22.27 -40.12 -23.65
C MET A 271 22.92 -41.25 -22.86
N PRO A 272 24.28 -41.34 -22.84
CA PRO A 272 25.00 -42.27 -21.98
C PRO A 272 25.13 -41.71 -20.55
N THR A 273 25.03 -42.61 -19.60
CA THR A 273 25.13 -42.40 -18.14
C THR A 273 26.48 -41.81 -17.75
N ALA A 274 26.51 -40.57 -17.26
CA ALA A 274 27.72 -39.97 -16.73
C ALA A 274 27.96 -40.40 -15.26
N THR A 275 29.09 -41.01 -15.03
CA THR A 275 29.61 -41.43 -13.72
C THR A 275 29.85 -40.19 -12.86
N ALA A 276 29.22 -40.15 -11.69
CA ALA A 276 29.38 -39.05 -10.72
C ALA A 276 30.80 -39.02 -10.13
N VAL A 277 31.59 -38.02 -10.47
CA VAL A 277 32.81 -37.63 -9.78
C VAL A 277 32.45 -36.96 -8.46
N ARG A 278 32.72 -37.66 -7.34
CA ARG A 278 32.59 -37.10 -6.00
C ARG A 278 33.63 -36.01 -5.77
N THR A 279 33.24 -34.75 -5.80
CA THR A 279 34.02 -33.65 -5.21
C THR A 279 33.99 -33.75 -3.70
N PRO A 280 35.11 -33.53 -2.98
CA PRO A 280 35.16 -33.62 -1.53
C PRO A 280 34.33 -32.47 -0.92
N ARG A 281 33.37 -32.86 -0.07
CA ARG A 281 32.53 -31.97 0.73
C ARG A 281 33.42 -31.13 1.65
N PRO A 282 33.28 -29.77 1.69
CA PRO A 282 33.98 -28.98 2.69
C PRO A 282 33.55 -29.42 4.09
N THR A 283 34.54 -29.65 4.94
CA THR A 283 34.37 -30.03 6.35
C THR A 283 33.50 -29.00 7.07
N ALA A 284 32.42 -29.49 7.67
CA ALA A 284 31.48 -28.67 8.44
C ALA A 284 32.17 -28.08 9.65
N THR A 285 32.60 -26.84 9.57
CA THR A 285 32.81 -25.99 10.74
C THR A 285 31.45 -25.86 11.42
N SER A 286 31.40 -26.15 12.72
CA SER A 286 30.18 -26.24 13.51
C SER A 286 29.26 -25.01 13.29
N ARG A 287 28.32 -25.16 12.39
CA ARG A 287 27.14 -24.29 12.34
C ARG A 287 26.34 -24.64 13.58
N ALA A 288 26.23 -23.71 14.51
CA ALA A 288 25.20 -23.76 15.52
C ALA A 288 23.90 -24.14 14.81
N LYS A 289 23.29 -25.26 15.22
CA LYS A 289 22.02 -25.70 14.66
C LYS A 289 20.98 -24.61 14.97
N ALA A 290 20.67 -23.77 14.00
CA ALA A 290 19.53 -22.87 14.09
C ALA A 290 18.30 -23.73 14.49
N ARG A 291 17.70 -23.41 15.61
CA ARG A 291 16.54 -24.14 16.14
C ARG A 291 15.35 -23.79 15.23
N ARG A 292 14.90 -24.74 14.43
CA ARG A 292 13.69 -24.52 13.60
C ARG A 292 12.51 -24.22 14.50
N PRO A 293 11.63 -23.25 14.14
CA PRO A 293 10.41 -22.99 14.90
C PRO A 293 9.60 -24.27 15.04
N ASN A 294 9.21 -24.61 16.28
CA ASN A 294 8.45 -25.83 16.56
C ASN A 294 6.95 -25.68 16.22
N THR A 295 6.47 -24.44 16.07
CA THR A 295 5.06 -24.13 15.78
C THR A 295 4.98 -23.01 14.74
N LEU A 296 3.84 -22.97 14.05
CA LEU A 296 3.53 -21.88 13.11
C LEU A 296 3.54 -20.50 13.81
N ASP A 297 3.01 -20.42 15.03
CA ASP A 297 2.99 -19.16 15.80
C ASP A 297 4.41 -18.65 16.12
N GLN A 298 5.33 -19.58 16.44
CA GLN A 298 6.72 -19.22 16.63
C GLN A 298 7.34 -18.71 15.32
N ALA A 299 7.07 -19.39 14.20
CA ALA A 299 7.56 -18.97 12.88
C ALA A 299 7.03 -17.57 12.49
N ILE A 300 5.75 -17.30 12.75
CA ILE A 300 5.15 -15.98 12.53
C ILE A 300 5.82 -14.92 13.41
N SER A 301 6.06 -15.22 14.68
CA SER A 301 6.71 -14.27 15.61
C SER A 301 8.14 -13.94 15.18
N ASP A 302 8.91 -14.94 14.77
CA ASP A 302 10.30 -14.76 14.33
C ASP A 302 10.37 -14.03 12.97
N PHE A 303 9.45 -14.36 12.06
CA PHE A 303 9.31 -13.66 10.81
C PHE A 303 8.88 -12.20 11.00
N ALA A 304 7.99 -11.92 11.97
CA ALA A 304 7.58 -10.57 12.32
C ALA A 304 8.77 -9.73 12.81
N LYS A 305 9.62 -10.29 13.67
CA LYS A 305 10.86 -9.63 14.12
C LYS A 305 11.80 -9.34 12.95
N PHE A 306 12.01 -10.35 12.10
CA PHE A 306 12.85 -10.21 10.89
C PHE A 306 12.34 -9.09 9.99
N ALA A 307 11.05 -9.09 9.69
CA ALA A 307 10.44 -8.13 8.77
C ALA A 307 10.13 -6.76 9.40
N GLY A 308 10.42 -6.55 10.68
CA GLY A 308 10.13 -5.29 11.39
C GLY A 308 8.64 -4.98 11.55
N GLY A 309 7.80 -6.02 11.53
CA GLY A 309 6.36 -5.96 11.74
C GLY A 309 5.91 -6.57 13.06
N SER A 310 4.61 -6.88 13.16
CA SER A 310 4.04 -7.66 14.27
C SER A 310 3.34 -8.92 13.77
N PRO A 311 3.15 -9.95 14.61
CA PRO A 311 2.41 -11.15 14.25
C PRO A 311 0.99 -10.87 13.74
N GLU A 312 0.35 -9.83 14.26
CA GLU A 312 -1.00 -9.41 13.88
C GLU A 312 -1.02 -8.90 12.44
N ILE A 313 -0.02 -8.08 12.06
CA ILE A 313 0.14 -7.58 10.68
C ILE A 313 0.26 -8.74 9.69
N ILE A 314 1.07 -9.76 10.03
CA ILE A 314 1.28 -10.91 9.15
C ILE A 314 0.01 -11.75 9.01
N ARG A 315 -0.74 -11.94 10.10
CA ARG A 315 -2.03 -12.63 10.06
C ARG A 315 -3.09 -11.86 9.27
N GLU A 316 -3.14 -10.54 9.46
CA GLU A 316 -4.02 -9.68 8.69
C GLU A 316 -3.68 -9.71 7.20
N ASP A 317 -2.39 -9.70 6.87
CA ASP A 317 -1.91 -9.80 5.48
C ASP A 317 -2.35 -11.12 4.84
N ALA A 318 -2.16 -12.23 5.53
CA ALA A 318 -2.61 -13.54 5.09
C ALA A 318 -4.13 -13.62 4.91
N GLU A 319 -4.91 -13.09 5.86
CA GLU A 319 -6.37 -13.04 5.75
C GLU A 319 -6.81 -12.28 4.49
N ILE A 320 -6.28 -11.07 4.30
CA ILE A 320 -6.62 -10.23 3.14
C ILE A 320 -6.19 -10.88 1.83
N ALA A 321 -5.03 -11.55 1.79
CA ALA A 321 -4.57 -12.28 0.61
C ALA A 321 -5.54 -13.42 0.24
N VAL A 322 -6.00 -14.20 1.22
CA VAL A 322 -6.99 -15.26 1.01
C VAL A 322 -8.33 -14.68 0.55
N LEU A 323 -8.83 -13.63 1.22
CA LEU A 323 -10.09 -12.98 0.84
C LEU A 323 -10.00 -12.41 -0.59
N ARG A 324 -8.90 -11.72 -0.92
CA ARG A 324 -8.68 -11.13 -2.25
C ARG A 324 -8.70 -12.20 -3.35
N ARG A 325 -8.02 -13.33 -3.13
CA ARG A 325 -8.00 -14.44 -4.08
C ARG A 325 -9.39 -15.03 -4.28
N LYS A 326 -10.08 -15.42 -3.21
CA LYS A 326 -11.42 -16.03 -3.28
C LYS A 326 -12.47 -15.07 -3.86
N LEU A 327 -12.41 -13.81 -3.48
CA LEU A 327 -13.30 -12.79 -4.02
C LEU A 327 -13.01 -12.55 -5.51
N GLY A 328 -11.72 -12.55 -5.88
CA GLY A 328 -11.28 -12.45 -7.26
C GLY A 328 -11.82 -13.62 -8.13
N GLU A 329 -11.73 -14.85 -7.65
CA GLU A 329 -12.31 -16.03 -8.28
C GLU A 329 -13.84 -15.89 -8.44
N THR A 330 -14.53 -15.49 -7.34
CA THR A 330 -15.99 -15.31 -7.34
C THR A 330 -16.45 -14.25 -8.34
N ILE A 331 -15.76 -13.10 -8.40
CA ILE A 331 -16.07 -12.01 -9.32
C ILE A 331 -15.72 -12.39 -10.77
N ALA A 332 -14.58 -13.09 -10.97
CA ALA A 332 -14.19 -13.57 -12.26
C ALA A 332 -15.20 -14.56 -12.86
N ASP A 333 -15.84 -15.40 -12.04
CA ASP A 333 -16.87 -16.34 -12.50
C ASP A 333 -18.17 -15.65 -12.98
N GLU A 334 -18.38 -14.39 -12.60
CA GLU A 334 -19.47 -13.54 -13.11
C GLU A 334 -19.16 -12.94 -14.49
N THR A 335 -17.96 -13.13 -15.03
CA THR A 335 -17.55 -12.55 -16.31
C THR A 335 -18.43 -13.12 -17.44
N PRO A 336 -19.13 -12.27 -18.21
CA PRO A 336 -19.93 -12.72 -19.32
C PRO A 336 -19.09 -13.44 -20.39
N LYS A 337 -19.65 -14.48 -21.00
CA LYS A 337 -19.03 -15.15 -22.15
C LYS A 337 -19.24 -14.39 -23.47
N THR A 338 -19.74 -13.18 -23.39
CA THR A 338 -19.94 -12.28 -24.53
C THR A 338 -19.28 -10.95 -24.22
N GLY A 339 -18.83 -10.25 -25.26
CA GLY A 339 -18.20 -8.94 -25.12
C GLY A 339 -18.27 -8.15 -26.41
N GLU A 340 -18.01 -6.85 -26.29
CA GLU A 340 -17.89 -5.98 -27.45
C GLU A 340 -16.69 -6.39 -28.30
N GLN A 341 -16.93 -6.70 -29.58
CA GLN A 341 -15.90 -6.93 -30.58
C GLN A 341 -16.13 -6.03 -31.78
N VAL A 342 -15.06 -5.71 -32.44
CA VAL A 342 -15.05 -4.93 -33.68
C VAL A 342 -14.42 -5.74 -34.81
N LYS A 343 -14.94 -5.58 -36.02
CA LYS A 343 -14.34 -6.10 -37.25
C LYS A 343 -13.72 -4.93 -37.99
N ALA A 344 -12.41 -5.01 -38.22
CA ALA A 344 -11.71 -3.92 -38.90
C ALA A 344 -10.71 -4.45 -39.92
N ARG A 345 -10.33 -3.57 -40.80
CA ARG A 345 -9.20 -3.77 -41.71
C ARG A 345 -8.21 -2.60 -41.56
N HIS A 346 -6.96 -2.82 -41.92
CA HIS A 346 -5.93 -1.81 -41.84
C HIS A 346 -4.99 -1.79 -43.04
N ILE A 347 -4.34 -0.66 -43.22
CA ILE A 347 -3.19 -0.50 -44.12
C ILE A 347 -2.02 -0.01 -43.27
N LEU A 348 -0.92 -0.78 -43.25
CA LEU A 348 0.29 -0.43 -42.53
C LEU A 348 1.32 0.15 -43.51
N VAL A 349 1.88 1.32 -43.17
CA VAL A 349 2.92 1.98 -43.96
C VAL A 349 4.06 2.48 -43.05
N ALA A 350 5.19 2.80 -43.63
CA ALA A 350 6.40 3.15 -42.88
C ALA A 350 6.34 4.53 -42.21
N ASP A 351 5.69 5.50 -42.84
CA ASP A 351 5.71 6.91 -42.41
C ASP A 351 4.32 7.55 -42.47
N GLU A 352 4.21 8.71 -41.82
CA GLU A 352 2.97 9.46 -41.68
C GLU A 352 2.45 10.01 -43.00
N ASP A 353 3.35 10.45 -43.87
CA ASP A 353 2.96 11.06 -45.15
C ASP A 353 2.41 10.01 -46.12
N ALA A 354 2.94 8.79 -46.07
CA ALA A 354 2.37 7.64 -46.79
C ALA A 354 0.96 7.32 -46.23
N ALA A 355 0.77 7.34 -44.93
CA ALA A 355 -0.52 7.11 -44.31
C ALA A 355 -1.55 8.21 -44.66
N LYS A 356 -1.15 9.48 -44.71
CA LYS A 356 -2.01 10.58 -45.19
C LYS A 356 -2.46 10.37 -46.62
N LYS A 357 -1.55 9.98 -47.53
CA LYS A 357 -1.89 9.64 -48.91
C LYS A 357 -2.85 8.49 -49.02
N VAL A 358 -2.71 7.45 -48.17
CA VAL A 358 -3.68 6.36 -48.09
C VAL A 358 -5.07 6.89 -47.71
N VAL A 359 -5.14 7.76 -46.69
CA VAL A 359 -6.42 8.35 -46.25
C VAL A 359 -7.05 9.17 -47.38
N GLU A 360 -6.25 9.96 -48.14
CA GLU A 360 -6.73 10.76 -49.26
C GLU A 360 -7.25 9.89 -50.40
N ARG A 361 -6.53 8.83 -50.77
CA ARG A 361 -6.94 7.87 -51.82
C ARG A 361 -8.28 7.20 -51.48
N VAL A 362 -8.37 6.65 -50.25
CA VAL A 362 -9.60 5.95 -49.82
C VAL A 362 -10.77 6.90 -49.67
N LYS A 363 -10.58 8.11 -49.13
CA LYS A 363 -11.63 9.16 -49.07
C LYS A 363 -12.00 9.68 -50.45
N GLY A 364 -11.08 9.62 -51.40
CA GLY A 364 -11.32 9.93 -52.82
C GLY A 364 -12.12 8.88 -53.55
N GLY A 365 -12.53 7.78 -52.92
CA GLY A 365 -13.37 6.71 -53.46
C GLY A 365 -12.63 5.49 -53.98
N GLU A 366 -11.33 5.43 -53.82
CA GLU A 366 -10.56 4.24 -54.16
C GLU A 366 -10.85 3.10 -53.17
N SER A 367 -10.90 1.88 -53.67
CA SER A 367 -11.16 0.72 -52.80
C SER A 367 -10.06 0.52 -51.77
N PHE A 368 -10.48 0.37 -50.53
CA PHE A 368 -9.56 0.10 -49.42
C PHE A 368 -8.71 -1.18 -49.68
N ASP A 369 -9.33 -2.17 -50.26
CA ASP A 369 -8.69 -3.46 -50.59
C ASP A 369 -7.60 -3.28 -51.66
N THR A 370 -7.86 -2.48 -52.70
CA THR A 370 -6.85 -2.15 -53.74
C THR A 370 -5.67 -1.41 -53.16
N VAL A 371 -5.94 -0.38 -52.34
CA VAL A 371 -4.88 0.41 -51.69
C VAL A 371 -4.07 -0.46 -50.72
N ALA A 372 -4.73 -1.33 -49.96
CA ALA A 372 -4.06 -2.29 -49.07
C ALA A 372 -3.11 -3.22 -49.82
N ALA A 373 -3.57 -3.83 -50.90
CA ALA A 373 -2.73 -4.73 -51.70
C ALA A 373 -1.51 -4.05 -52.32
N GLU A 374 -1.66 -2.75 -52.67
CA GLU A 374 -0.62 -1.98 -53.34
C GLU A 374 0.46 -1.46 -52.37
N VAL A 375 0.04 -0.85 -51.22
CA VAL A 375 0.97 -0.07 -50.39
C VAL A 375 1.17 -0.62 -48.99
N SER A 376 0.34 -1.56 -48.50
CA SER A 376 0.51 -2.12 -47.17
C SER A 376 1.79 -2.92 -47.02
N THR A 377 2.53 -2.63 -45.96
CA THR A 377 3.73 -3.39 -45.57
C THR A 377 3.40 -4.61 -44.71
N ASP A 378 2.13 -4.80 -44.29
CA ASP A 378 1.70 -6.00 -43.59
C ASP A 378 1.43 -7.16 -44.58
N GLY A 379 2.45 -8.00 -44.75
CA GLY A 379 2.36 -9.16 -45.62
C GLY A 379 1.36 -10.24 -45.21
N SER A 380 0.82 -10.17 -43.99
CA SER A 380 -0.11 -11.21 -43.49
C SER A 380 -1.54 -11.05 -44.01
N ASN A 381 -1.95 -9.83 -44.35
CA ASN A 381 -3.32 -9.50 -44.69
C ASN A 381 -3.51 -8.52 -45.86
N LYS A 382 -2.44 -7.94 -46.41
CA LYS A 382 -2.54 -6.96 -47.51
C LYS A 382 -3.32 -7.54 -48.72
N ASP A 383 -3.09 -8.80 -49.07
CA ASP A 383 -3.76 -9.48 -50.20
C ASP A 383 -5.22 -9.86 -49.91
N LYS A 384 -5.66 -9.65 -48.66
CA LYS A 384 -7.03 -9.80 -48.18
C LYS A 384 -7.69 -8.45 -47.87
N GLY A 385 -7.17 -7.37 -48.47
CA GLY A 385 -7.66 -6.04 -48.24
C GLY A 385 -7.41 -5.50 -46.82
N GLY A 386 -6.37 -6.04 -46.14
CA GLY A 386 -6.02 -5.64 -44.76
C GLY A 386 -6.95 -6.19 -43.70
N ASP A 387 -7.79 -7.19 -43.98
CA ASP A 387 -8.78 -7.75 -43.04
C ASP A 387 -8.11 -8.37 -41.81
N LEU A 388 -8.48 -7.91 -40.65
CA LEU A 388 -8.03 -8.39 -39.33
C LEU A 388 -9.07 -9.33 -38.69
N GLY A 389 -10.27 -9.45 -39.31
CA GLY A 389 -11.38 -10.17 -38.71
C GLY A 389 -11.94 -9.46 -37.48
N TRP A 390 -12.63 -10.24 -36.64
CA TRP A 390 -13.18 -9.78 -35.36
C TRP A 390 -12.11 -9.83 -34.26
N PHE A 391 -12.03 -8.76 -33.47
CA PHE A 391 -11.17 -8.75 -32.29
C PHE A 391 -11.84 -7.98 -31.13
N GLY A 392 -11.58 -8.45 -29.92
CA GLY A 392 -11.98 -7.83 -28.66
C GLY A 392 -10.90 -6.92 -28.09
N LYS A 393 -11.22 -6.24 -27.00
CA LYS A 393 -10.28 -5.39 -26.26
C LYS A 393 -9.11 -6.21 -25.73
N GLY A 394 -7.91 -5.61 -25.74
CA GLY A 394 -6.67 -6.25 -25.31
C GLY A 394 -6.03 -7.19 -26.33
N MET A 395 -6.57 -7.30 -27.55
CA MET A 395 -6.00 -8.13 -28.62
C MET A 395 -5.04 -7.39 -29.54
N MET A 396 -5.16 -6.06 -29.64
CA MET A 396 -4.33 -5.21 -30.46
C MET A 396 -3.45 -4.29 -29.60
N VAL A 397 -2.43 -3.67 -30.18
CA VAL A 397 -1.67 -2.63 -29.48
C VAL A 397 -2.57 -1.45 -29.13
N SER A 398 -2.31 -0.83 -27.96
CA SER A 398 -3.21 0.15 -27.33
C SER A 398 -3.64 1.29 -28.26
N GLU A 399 -2.70 1.84 -29.02
CA GLU A 399 -2.95 2.97 -29.93
C GLU A 399 -3.86 2.59 -31.07
N PHE A 400 -3.66 1.37 -31.62
CA PHE A 400 -4.52 0.82 -32.68
C PHE A 400 -5.92 0.53 -32.17
N GLU A 401 -6.00 -0.15 -31.02
CA GLU A 401 -7.28 -0.50 -30.40
C GLU A 401 -8.10 0.73 -30.06
N THR A 402 -7.49 1.72 -29.41
CA THR A 402 -8.15 2.99 -29.05
C THR A 402 -8.72 3.66 -30.29
N ALA A 403 -7.97 3.70 -31.38
CA ALA A 403 -8.44 4.29 -32.63
C ALA A 403 -9.57 3.48 -33.27
N ALA A 404 -9.45 2.15 -33.34
CA ALA A 404 -10.47 1.27 -33.93
C ALA A 404 -11.80 1.37 -33.17
N TYR A 405 -11.77 1.35 -31.84
CA TYR A 405 -12.97 1.45 -31.01
C TYR A 405 -13.61 2.84 -31.01
N ALA A 406 -12.87 3.90 -31.36
CA ALA A 406 -13.40 5.26 -31.52
C ALA A 406 -14.18 5.48 -32.84
N LEU A 407 -13.95 4.63 -33.86
CA LEU A 407 -14.58 4.76 -35.18
C LEU A 407 -16.04 4.30 -35.15
N LYS A 408 -16.83 4.87 -36.05
CA LYS A 408 -18.15 4.36 -36.41
C LYS A 408 -18.01 3.33 -37.54
N VAL A 409 -18.97 2.42 -37.65
CA VAL A 409 -19.01 1.44 -38.75
C VAL A 409 -18.95 2.16 -40.09
N GLY A 410 -18.03 1.76 -40.94
CA GLY A 410 -17.72 2.36 -42.23
C GLY A 410 -16.73 3.53 -42.18
N GLU A 411 -16.35 4.00 -41.00
CA GLU A 411 -15.42 5.14 -40.84
C GLU A 411 -13.96 4.72 -40.99
N ILE A 412 -13.14 5.67 -41.49
CA ILE A 412 -11.69 5.51 -41.70
C ILE A 412 -10.99 6.43 -40.71
N SER A 413 -9.99 5.91 -40.01
CA SER A 413 -9.18 6.67 -39.02
C SER A 413 -8.33 7.75 -39.68
N ALA A 414 -7.88 8.71 -38.87
CA ALA A 414 -6.63 9.43 -39.17
C ALA A 414 -5.44 8.44 -39.11
N PRO A 415 -4.25 8.83 -39.60
CA PRO A 415 -3.03 8.03 -39.40
C PRO A 415 -2.76 7.73 -37.91
N VAL A 416 -2.60 6.46 -37.56
CA VAL A 416 -2.36 6.00 -36.19
C VAL A 416 -0.95 5.45 -36.08
N LYS A 417 -0.13 6.05 -35.22
CA LYS A 417 1.25 5.60 -35.00
C LYS A 417 1.30 4.48 -33.97
N THR A 418 2.02 3.41 -34.29
CA THR A 418 2.37 2.32 -33.35
C THR A 418 3.84 1.97 -33.46
N GLN A 419 4.32 1.03 -32.68
CA GLN A 419 5.69 0.50 -32.80
C GLN A 419 5.97 -0.21 -34.14
N PHE A 420 4.95 -0.60 -34.88
CA PHE A 420 5.06 -1.31 -36.19
C PHE A 420 5.11 -0.34 -37.37
N GLY A 421 4.74 0.91 -37.20
CA GLY A 421 4.63 1.91 -38.25
C GLY A 421 3.36 2.74 -38.12
N TRP A 422 2.83 3.20 -39.26
CA TRP A 422 1.62 4.00 -39.33
C TRP A 422 0.48 3.20 -39.93
N HIS A 423 -0.65 3.19 -39.25
CA HIS A 423 -1.84 2.46 -39.64
C HIS A 423 -2.94 3.43 -40.12
N VAL A 424 -3.64 3.03 -41.15
CA VAL A 424 -4.96 3.60 -41.51
C VAL A 424 -5.98 2.48 -41.30
N ILE A 425 -6.97 2.72 -40.45
CA ILE A 425 -7.91 1.70 -39.97
C ILE A 425 -9.29 2.01 -40.54
N ARG A 426 -10.02 1.02 -41.03
CA ARG A 426 -11.43 1.12 -41.35
C ARG A 426 -12.22 0.13 -40.49
N LEU A 427 -13.26 0.65 -39.82
CA LEU A 427 -14.16 -0.21 -39.04
C LEU A 427 -15.26 -0.76 -39.98
N ASP A 428 -15.29 -2.08 -40.15
CA ASP A 428 -16.27 -2.75 -41.01
C ASP A 428 -17.56 -3.11 -40.26
N ASP A 429 -17.45 -3.52 -38.98
CA ASP A 429 -18.60 -3.94 -38.19
C ASP A 429 -18.31 -3.82 -36.68
N ARG A 430 -19.37 -3.82 -35.85
CA ARG A 430 -19.29 -3.79 -34.40
C ARG A 430 -20.43 -4.61 -33.79
N ASP A 431 -20.08 -5.51 -32.88
CA ASP A 431 -21.04 -6.31 -32.11
C ASP A 431 -20.76 -6.15 -30.62
N ALA A 432 -21.73 -5.64 -29.86
CA ALA A 432 -21.60 -5.38 -28.44
C ALA A 432 -21.66 -6.66 -27.59
N THR A 433 -22.16 -7.76 -28.14
CA THR A 433 -22.48 -8.99 -27.40
C THR A 433 -21.95 -10.27 -28.09
N LYS A 434 -20.91 -10.11 -28.90
CA LYS A 434 -20.34 -11.24 -29.62
C LYS A 434 -19.75 -12.27 -28.67
N PRO A 435 -19.98 -13.58 -28.90
CA PRO A 435 -19.36 -14.64 -28.13
C PRO A 435 -17.82 -14.50 -28.10
N LEU A 436 -17.26 -14.59 -26.91
CA LEU A 436 -15.81 -14.64 -26.70
C LEU A 436 -15.33 -16.08 -26.91
N ASP A 437 -14.17 -16.24 -27.55
CA ASP A 437 -13.47 -17.52 -27.53
C ASP A 437 -12.85 -17.77 -26.13
N ASP A 438 -12.34 -18.99 -25.88
CA ASP A 438 -11.81 -19.37 -24.57
C ASP A 438 -10.63 -18.49 -24.12
N ALA A 439 -9.78 -18.05 -25.04
CA ALA A 439 -8.64 -17.19 -24.73
C ALA A 439 -9.09 -15.76 -24.38
N GLN A 440 -10.04 -15.22 -25.15
CA GLN A 440 -10.65 -13.92 -24.90
C GLN A 440 -11.40 -13.91 -23.56
N TRP A 441 -12.17 -14.96 -23.28
CA TRP A 441 -12.90 -15.08 -22.02
C TRP A 441 -11.97 -15.25 -20.82
N SER A 442 -10.91 -16.07 -20.93
CA SER A 442 -9.91 -16.20 -19.86
C SER A 442 -9.25 -14.86 -19.53
N ARG A 443 -8.87 -14.09 -20.54
CA ARG A 443 -8.31 -12.74 -20.36
C ARG A 443 -9.32 -11.78 -19.72
N ALA A 444 -10.58 -11.82 -20.17
CA ALA A 444 -11.63 -10.99 -19.57
C ALA A 444 -11.85 -11.32 -18.09
N LYS A 445 -11.78 -12.61 -17.70
CA LYS A 445 -11.85 -13.05 -16.31
C LYS A 445 -10.70 -12.48 -15.48
N GLU A 446 -9.47 -12.50 -15.98
CA GLU A 446 -8.30 -11.95 -15.30
C GLU A 446 -8.42 -10.45 -15.05
N GLU A 447 -9.07 -9.71 -15.93
CA GLU A 447 -9.25 -8.26 -15.83
C GLU A 447 -10.47 -7.85 -14.98
N THR A 448 -11.44 -8.75 -14.77
CA THR A 448 -12.73 -8.40 -14.15
C THR A 448 -12.55 -7.93 -12.71
N PHE A 449 -11.82 -8.66 -11.88
CA PHE A 449 -11.59 -8.29 -10.49
C PHE A 449 -10.77 -7.00 -10.33
N PRO A 450 -9.64 -6.80 -11.03
CA PRO A 450 -8.90 -5.53 -10.96
C PRO A 450 -9.76 -4.32 -11.36
N LYS A 451 -10.53 -4.43 -12.44
CA LYS A 451 -11.43 -3.34 -12.89
C LYS A 451 -12.55 -3.06 -11.89
N TRP A 452 -13.12 -4.10 -11.31
CA TRP A 452 -14.11 -3.96 -10.25
C TRP A 452 -13.53 -3.24 -9.04
N LEU A 453 -12.33 -3.65 -8.59
CA LEU A 453 -11.67 -3.06 -7.42
C LEU A 453 -11.33 -1.60 -7.64
N GLU A 454 -10.84 -1.24 -8.83
CA GLU A 454 -10.56 0.14 -9.21
C GLU A 454 -11.84 1.01 -9.16
N LYS A 455 -12.93 0.52 -9.75
CA LYS A 455 -14.23 1.19 -9.72
C LYS A 455 -14.75 1.40 -8.29
N GLU A 456 -14.62 0.38 -7.42
CA GLU A 456 -15.03 0.51 -6.03
C GLU A 456 -14.15 1.50 -5.26
N ARG A 457 -12.85 1.53 -5.56
CA ARG A 457 -11.90 2.47 -4.98
C ARG A 457 -12.23 3.92 -5.34
N GLU A 458 -12.55 4.17 -6.60
CA GLU A 458 -13.00 5.49 -7.07
C GLU A 458 -14.35 5.91 -6.43
N ALA A 459 -15.29 4.97 -6.34
CA ALA A 459 -16.62 5.24 -5.82
C ALA A 459 -16.65 5.55 -4.32
N LYS A 460 -15.83 4.85 -3.53
CA LYS A 460 -15.83 5.01 -2.07
C LYS A 460 -15.01 6.19 -1.56
N GLY A 461 -14.10 6.70 -2.37
CA GLY A 461 -13.25 7.83 -2.01
C GLY A 461 -12.48 7.62 -0.71
N ALA A 462 -11.20 7.87 -0.70
CA ALA A 462 -10.40 7.87 0.51
C ALA A 462 -10.03 9.31 0.85
N GLU A 463 -10.32 9.74 2.06
CA GLU A 463 -9.80 11.00 2.57
C GLU A 463 -8.33 10.80 2.95
N ARG A 464 -7.43 11.25 2.07
CA ARG A 464 -5.99 11.16 2.27
C ARG A 464 -5.52 12.36 3.12
N LEU A 465 -5.30 12.12 4.39
CA LEU A 465 -4.75 13.11 5.34
C LEU A 465 -3.22 13.10 5.35
N LEU A 466 -2.60 12.28 4.52
CA LEU A 466 -1.16 12.08 4.44
C LEU A 466 -0.43 13.36 4.02
N THR A 467 0.22 14.00 4.98
CA THR A 467 1.10 15.14 4.75
C THR A 467 2.53 14.71 4.48
N GLU A 468 3.35 15.60 3.90
CA GLU A 468 4.77 15.32 3.68
C GLU A 468 5.51 15.06 5.00
N SER A 469 5.20 15.82 6.05
CA SER A 469 5.76 15.61 7.39
C SER A 469 5.41 14.22 7.98
N MET A 470 4.24 13.68 7.68
CA MET A 470 3.87 12.32 8.08
C MET A 470 4.71 11.28 7.33
N ARG A 471 4.94 11.46 6.01
CA ARG A 471 5.81 10.58 5.22
C ARG A 471 7.24 10.58 5.75
N GLU A 472 7.80 11.77 5.98
CA GLU A 472 9.14 11.91 6.55
C GLU A 472 9.24 11.27 7.94
N TRP A 473 8.21 11.43 8.78
CA TRP A 473 8.19 10.78 10.09
C TRP A 473 8.18 9.26 9.96
N VAL A 474 7.35 8.71 9.07
CA VAL A 474 7.31 7.25 8.78
C VAL A 474 8.69 6.75 8.38
N VAL A 475 9.34 7.39 7.40
CA VAL A 475 10.66 6.98 6.90
C VAL A 475 11.74 7.06 7.99
N ARG A 476 11.72 8.09 8.82
CA ARG A 476 12.68 8.23 9.95
C ARG A 476 12.49 7.20 11.06
N ASN A 477 11.27 6.70 11.23
CA ASN A 477 10.90 5.78 12.29
C ASN A 477 10.67 4.34 11.79
N VAL A 478 11.18 4.00 10.61
CA VAL A 478 11.14 2.62 10.08
C VAL A 478 11.90 1.69 11.02
N THR A 479 11.29 0.55 11.34
CA THR A 479 11.98 -0.53 12.04
C THR A 479 12.90 -1.22 11.05
N PRO A 480 14.23 -1.24 11.27
CA PRO A 480 15.17 -1.85 10.34
C PRO A 480 14.97 -3.37 10.27
N LEU A 481 15.38 -3.94 9.13
CA LEU A 481 15.47 -5.40 8.96
C LEU A 481 16.40 -5.98 10.01
N ASP A 482 15.98 -7.01 10.71
CA ASP A 482 16.83 -7.77 11.62
C ASP A 482 17.25 -9.11 10.98
N PRO A 483 18.41 -9.18 10.32
CA PRO A 483 18.88 -10.40 9.68
C PRO A 483 19.26 -11.49 10.68
N THR A 484 19.37 -11.17 11.97
CA THR A 484 19.72 -12.14 13.01
C THR A 484 18.52 -12.92 13.50
N ALA A 485 17.32 -12.34 13.42
CA ALA A 485 16.08 -12.97 13.87
C ALA A 485 15.77 -14.33 13.19
N LEU A 486 16.28 -14.54 11.97
CA LEU A 486 16.17 -15.82 11.25
C LEU A 486 17.42 -16.71 11.39
N ARG A 487 18.52 -16.21 12.00
CA ARG A 487 19.77 -16.99 12.18
C ARG A 487 19.74 -17.81 13.45
N ASP A 488 18.96 -17.40 14.43
CA ASP A 488 18.85 -18.07 15.73
C ASP A 488 17.77 -19.17 15.73
N ASN A 489 17.20 -19.47 14.56
CA ASN A 489 16.16 -20.48 14.33
C ASN A 489 16.67 -21.69 13.52
#